data_17ba9ec4421c24a0109156d8122651c3
#
_entry.id   17ba9ec4421c24a0109156d8122651c3
#
_cell.length_a   1.000
_cell.length_b   1.000
_cell.length_c   1.000
_cell.angle_alpha   90.00
_cell.angle_beta   90.00
_cell.angle_gamma   90.00
#
_symmetry.space_group_name_H-M   'P 1'
#
loop_
_entity.id
_entity.type
_entity.pdbx_description
1 polymer ?
#
loop_
_entity_poly.entity_id
_entity_poly.type
_entity_poly.pdbx_seq_one_letter_code
_entity_poly.pdbx_strand_id
1 'polypeptide(L)'
;MPLLRQLEFAFGRIAVAGIPGRLGASLDAGINATGYNNAGRNLNLEETARDLLRANGADRIANELRVEWNSRLKTAAGRADYGEKLISLNPRLFEHPSEIDRTLRHELAHILAQFRVGRRKISPHGVEWQQACIDLGIADEKRCHNLPFSARTSAARFVYRCPNCRQEFPRVRRVRRAVACLACCNKHSGGHFDPRFRLKLLNSC
;
A
#
# COMPACT_ATOMS: atom_id res chain seq x y z
N MET A 1 47.85 -17.80 -4.61
CA MET A 1 46.63 -18.49 -4.22
C MET A 1 46.35 -18.22 -2.75
N PRO A 2 45.47 -17.33 -2.32
CA PRO A 2 45.01 -17.28 -0.95
C PRO A 2 43.57 -17.83 -0.84
N LEU A 3 43.42 -18.64 0.18
CA LEU A 3 42.23 -19.38 0.59
C LEU A 3 41.03 -18.45 0.90
N LEU A 4 39.88 -18.73 0.26
CA LEU A 4 38.57 -18.22 0.63
C LEU A 4 38.14 -18.87 1.96
N ARG A 5 38.01 -18.05 3.03
CA ARG A 5 37.32 -18.46 4.25
C ARG A 5 35.83 -18.33 4.04
N GLN A 6 35.15 -19.45 4.01
CA GLN A 6 33.70 -19.53 4.16
C GLN A 6 33.34 -19.08 5.59
N LEU A 7 32.50 -18.05 5.71
CA LEU A 7 31.80 -17.67 6.91
C LEU A 7 30.45 -18.38 6.92
N GLU A 8 30.35 -19.46 7.69
CA GLU A 8 29.07 -20.12 8.00
C GLU A 8 28.33 -19.28 9.03
N PHE A 9 27.19 -18.72 8.64
CA PHE A 9 26.25 -18.12 9.58
C PHE A 9 25.35 -19.20 10.14
N ALA A 10 25.58 -19.57 11.42
CA ALA A 10 24.71 -20.46 12.17
C ALA A 10 23.41 -19.71 12.53
N PHE A 11 22.29 -20.12 11.95
CA PHE A 11 20.96 -19.72 12.41
C PHE A 11 20.63 -20.43 13.72
N GLY A 12 20.79 -19.74 14.84
CA GLY A 12 20.34 -20.19 16.16
C GLY A 12 18.81 -20.16 16.21
N ARG A 13 18.21 -21.37 16.37
CA ARG A 13 16.79 -21.50 16.74
C ARG A 13 16.63 -20.96 18.17
N ILE A 14 15.88 -19.86 18.32
CA ILE A 14 15.45 -19.39 19.63
C ILE A 14 14.25 -20.25 20.05
N ALA A 15 14.48 -21.11 21.04
CA ALA A 15 13.43 -21.86 21.73
C ALA A 15 12.60 -20.90 22.60
N VAL A 16 11.28 -20.91 22.41
CA VAL A 16 10.35 -20.16 23.26
C VAL A 16 10.22 -20.91 24.59
N ALA A 17 10.89 -20.43 25.63
CA ALA A 17 10.69 -20.90 26.99
C ALA A 17 9.48 -20.18 27.60
N GLY A 18 8.52 -20.96 28.12
CA GLY A 18 7.34 -20.48 28.82
C GLY A 18 7.67 -19.74 30.08
N ILE A 19 7.00 -18.62 30.33
CA ILE A 19 7.07 -17.84 31.57
C ILE A 19 5.77 -18.09 32.35
N PRO A 20 5.84 -18.51 33.61
CA PRO A 20 4.66 -18.66 34.48
C PRO A 20 4.11 -17.32 34.93
N GLY A 21 2.80 -17.25 35.12
CA GLY A 21 2.04 -16.07 35.41
C GLY A 21 2.40 -15.34 36.72
N ARG A 22 2.17 -14.05 36.68
CA ARG A 22 1.87 -13.24 37.88
C ARG A 22 0.65 -12.36 37.62
N LEU A 23 -0.37 -12.61 38.42
CA LEU A 23 -1.55 -11.77 38.54
C LEU A 23 -1.19 -10.41 39.16
N GLY A 24 -1.81 -9.37 38.63
CA GLY A 24 -2.12 -8.15 39.37
C GLY A 24 -1.39 -6.91 38.93
N ALA A 25 -2.04 -6.14 38.02
CA ALA A 25 -2.07 -4.69 38.10
C ALA A 25 -3.11 -4.15 37.09
N SER A 26 -4.04 -3.37 37.61
CA SER A 26 -4.87 -2.31 37.03
C SER A 26 -5.07 -2.32 35.50
N LEU A 27 -6.28 -2.64 35.09
CA LEU A 27 -6.78 -2.46 33.73
C LEU A 27 -6.90 -0.96 33.44
N ASP A 28 -5.94 -0.39 32.75
CA ASP A 28 -6.12 0.90 32.10
C ASP A 28 -7.09 0.73 30.94
N ALA A 29 -8.11 1.58 30.96
CA ALA A 29 -9.26 1.55 30.09
C ALA A 29 -8.84 1.70 28.60
N GLY A 30 -9.20 0.70 27.75
CA GLY A 30 -9.31 0.96 26.34
C GLY A 30 -8.68 0.00 25.34
N ILE A 31 -8.00 -1.06 25.75
CA ILE A 31 -7.46 -2.06 24.84
C ILE A 31 -8.31 -3.33 24.92
N ASN A 32 -8.96 -3.71 23.79
CA ASN A 32 -9.65 -5.00 23.72
C ASN A 32 -8.64 -6.13 23.50
N ALA A 33 -9.06 -7.39 23.71
CA ALA A 33 -8.23 -8.60 23.59
C ALA A 33 -7.51 -8.78 22.21
N THR A 34 -7.80 -7.94 21.23
CA THR A 34 -7.20 -7.91 19.90
C THR A 34 -6.15 -6.81 19.73
N GLY A 35 -5.79 -6.07 20.78
CA GLY A 35 -4.76 -5.02 20.74
C GLY A 35 -5.19 -3.70 20.10
N TYR A 36 -6.52 -3.45 19.99
CA TYR A 36 -7.06 -2.20 19.49
C TYR A 36 -7.37 -1.22 20.60
N ASN A 37 -7.13 0.06 20.36
CA ASN A 37 -7.75 1.13 21.15
C ASN A 37 -9.00 1.67 20.45
N ASN A 38 -9.79 2.50 21.16
CA ASN A 38 -11.04 3.10 20.67
C ASN A 38 -10.87 3.95 19.39
N ALA A 39 -9.64 4.23 18.94
CA ALA A 39 -9.32 4.97 17.73
C ALA A 39 -8.93 4.07 16.53
N GLY A 40 -9.10 2.73 16.64
CA GLY A 40 -8.72 1.80 15.57
C GLY A 40 -7.22 1.55 15.42
N ARG A 41 -6.37 2.07 16.34
CA ARG A 41 -4.91 1.82 16.34
C ARG A 41 -4.64 0.37 16.71
N ASN A 42 -3.63 -0.21 16.07
CA ASN A 42 -3.11 -1.53 16.43
C ASN A 42 -1.71 -1.40 17.04
N LEU A 43 -1.62 -1.48 18.36
CA LEU A 43 -0.38 -1.26 19.10
C LEU A 43 0.68 -2.33 18.80
N ASN A 44 0.30 -3.57 18.57
CA ASN A 44 1.25 -4.65 18.26
C ASN A 44 1.92 -4.45 16.90
N LEU A 45 1.14 -4.11 15.86
CA LEU A 45 1.69 -3.81 14.55
C LEU A 45 2.49 -2.50 14.55
N GLU A 46 2.08 -1.53 15.38
CA GLU A 46 2.78 -0.27 15.57
C GLU A 46 4.16 -0.48 16.20
N GLU A 47 4.27 -1.33 17.23
CA GLU A 47 5.53 -1.68 17.86
C GLU A 47 6.45 -2.42 16.89
N THR A 48 5.93 -3.43 16.18
CA THR A 48 6.68 -4.13 15.14
C THR A 48 7.22 -3.16 14.07
N ALA A 49 6.41 -2.24 13.61
CA ALA A 49 6.83 -1.26 12.61
C ALA A 49 7.88 -0.28 13.15
N ARG A 50 7.76 0.14 14.41
CA ARG A 50 8.73 0.99 15.11
C ARG A 50 10.08 0.31 15.24
N ASP A 51 10.09 -0.96 15.63
CA ASP A 51 11.33 -1.73 15.77
C ASP A 51 12.03 -1.92 14.43
N LEU A 52 11.28 -2.19 13.37
CA LEU A 52 11.82 -2.23 12.01
C LEU A 52 12.43 -0.89 11.58
N LEU A 53 11.81 0.24 11.91
CA LEU A 53 12.38 1.56 11.63
C LEU A 53 13.67 1.81 12.42
N ARG A 54 13.71 1.46 13.72
CA ARG A 54 14.90 1.58 14.57
C ARG A 54 16.05 0.75 14.01
N ALA A 55 15.78 -0.51 13.67
CA ALA A 55 16.77 -1.40 13.07
C ALA A 55 17.36 -0.85 11.75
N ASN A 56 16.64 0.06 11.09
CA ASN A 56 17.05 0.71 9.85
C ASN A 56 17.53 2.17 10.02
N GLY A 57 17.86 2.58 11.26
CA GLY A 57 18.41 3.90 11.58
C GLY A 57 17.42 5.05 11.47
N ALA A 58 16.12 4.76 11.59
CA ALA A 58 15.06 5.73 11.50
C ALA A 58 14.37 6.01 12.84
N ASP A 59 15.15 6.02 13.94
CA ASP A 59 14.68 6.21 15.33
C ASP A 59 13.81 7.45 15.49
N ARG A 60 14.18 8.53 14.81
CA ARG A 60 13.49 9.81 14.91
C ARG A 60 12.01 9.70 14.56
N ILE A 61 11.67 8.93 13.50
CA ILE A 61 10.28 8.78 13.06
C ILE A 61 9.59 7.57 13.68
N ALA A 62 10.36 6.60 14.22
CA ALA A 62 9.82 5.42 14.84
C ALA A 62 8.88 5.78 16.00
N ASN A 63 9.26 6.74 16.84
CA ASN A 63 8.47 7.14 18.01
C ASN A 63 7.15 7.84 17.64
N GLU A 64 7.09 8.47 16.47
CA GLU A 64 5.89 9.18 15.98
C GLU A 64 4.97 8.28 15.16
N LEU A 65 5.49 7.13 14.66
CA LEU A 65 4.74 6.26 13.76
C LEU A 65 3.51 5.67 14.46
N ARG A 66 2.39 5.69 13.73
CA ARG A 66 1.12 5.07 14.13
C ARG A 66 0.68 4.06 13.08
N VAL A 67 0.02 3.00 13.53
CA VAL A 67 -0.61 1.99 12.65
C VAL A 67 -2.06 1.83 13.01
N GLU A 68 -2.96 1.93 12.04
CA GLU A 68 -4.40 1.83 12.23
C GLU A 68 -5.07 0.93 11.19
N TRP A 69 -6.23 0.41 11.53
CA TRP A 69 -7.13 -0.23 10.57
C TRP A 69 -8.10 0.80 10.02
N ASN A 70 -8.21 0.88 8.68
CA ASN A 70 -9.01 1.89 8.02
C ASN A 70 -10.03 1.26 7.06
N SER A 71 -11.28 1.16 7.47
CA SER A 71 -12.38 0.60 6.68
C SER A 71 -12.77 1.44 5.45
N ARG A 72 -12.22 2.66 5.33
CA ARG A 72 -12.43 3.51 4.15
C ARG A 72 -11.57 3.06 2.97
N LEU A 73 -10.51 2.28 3.20
CA LEU A 73 -9.75 1.64 2.13
C LEU A 73 -10.65 0.60 1.45
N LYS A 74 -10.87 0.74 0.14
CA LYS A 74 -11.78 -0.15 -0.61
C LYS A 74 -11.04 -1.17 -1.46
N THR A 75 -9.95 -0.75 -2.09
CA THR A 75 -9.17 -1.57 -3.03
C THR A 75 -7.70 -1.67 -2.64
N ALA A 76 -7.17 -0.72 -1.91
CA ALA A 76 -5.80 -0.77 -1.41
C ALA A 76 -5.72 -1.66 -0.17
N ALA A 77 -4.65 -2.45 -0.04
CA ALA A 77 -4.35 -3.26 1.14
C ALA A 77 -3.85 -2.39 2.29
N GLY A 78 -3.05 -1.37 1.97
CA GLY A 78 -2.54 -0.40 2.91
C GLY A 78 -2.41 0.99 2.28
N ARG A 79 -2.00 1.94 3.10
CA ARG A 79 -1.62 3.29 2.70
C ARG A 79 -0.63 3.87 3.72
N ALA A 80 0.47 4.41 3.24
CA ALA A 80 1.42 5.17 4.03
C ALA A 80 1.20 6.68 3.86
N ASP A 81 1.27 7.42 4.96
CA ASP A 81 1.32 8.88 4.98
C ASP A 81 2.54 9.34 5.77
N TYR A 82 3.56 9.79 5.06
CA TYR A 82 4.81 10.23 5.69
C TYR A 82 4.62 11.53 6.50
N GLY A 83 3.75 12.43 6.06
CA GLY A 83 3.47 13.67 6.78
C GLY A 83 2.90 13.42 8.17
N GLU A 84 1.90 12.55 8.23
CA GLU A 84 1.19 12.18 9.46
C GLU A 84 1.90 11.06 10.25
N LYS A 85 2.98 10.47 9.73
CA LYS A 85 3.64 9.28 10.30
C LYS A 85 2.63 8.16 10.56
N LEU A 86 1.76 7.91 9.58
CA LEU A 86 0.63 7.00 9.69
C LEU A 86 0.66 5.93 8.62
N ILE A 87 0.48 4.68 9.04
CA ILE A 87 0.16 3.55 8.17
C ILE A 87 -1.28 3.15 8.44
N SER A 88 -2.10 3.16 7.40
CA SER A 88 -3.48 2.66 7.44
C SER A 88 -3.54 1.31 6.72
N LEU A 89 -4.06 0.27 7.39
CA LEU A 89 -4.25 -1.06 6.83
C LEU A 89 -5.73 -1.33 6.58
N ASN A 90 -6.03 -2.09 5.54
CA ASN A 90 -7.40 -2.48 5.21
C ASN A 90 -7.85 -3.63 6.11
N PRO A 91 -8.99 -3.53 6.85
CA PRO A 91 -9.49 -4.61 7.69
C PRO A 91 -9.77 -5.92 6.94
N ARG A 92 -9.96 -5.89 5.62
CA ARG A 92 -10.09 -7.11 4.81
C ARG A 92 -8.84 -7.99 4.80
N LEU A 93 -7.71 -7.48 5.26
CA LEU A 93 -6.51 -8.30 5.50
C LEU A 93 -6.72 -9.35 6.59
N PHE A 94 -7.74 -9.24 7.45
CA PHE A 94 -8.09 -10.32 8.38
C PHE A 94 -8.53 -11.60 7.67
N GLU A 95 -9.03 -11.49 6.44
CA GLU A 95 -9.33 -12.64 5.58
C GLU A 95 -8.04 -13.28 5.00
N HIS A 96 -6.90 -12.58 5.11
CA HIS A 96 -5.58 -12.97 4.59
C HIS A 96 -4.48 -12.67 5.61
N PRO A 97 -4.43 -13.35 6.78
CA PRO A 97 -3.53 -13.00 7.88
C PRO A 97 -2.04 -13.04 7.51
N SER A 98 -1.64 -13.93 6.58
CA SER A 98 -0.27 -14.02 6.08
C SER A 98 0.19 -12.76 5.33
N GLU A 99 -0.73 -11.95 4.82
CA GLU A 99 -0.43 -10.75 4.06
C GLU A 99 -0.35 -9.48 4.93
N ILE A 100 -0.70 -9.58 6.22
CA ILE A 100 -0.69 -8.43 7.13
C ILE A 100 0.71 -7.88 7.31
N ASP A 101 1.67 -8.73 7.70
CA ASP A 101 3.07 -8.33 7.90
C ASP A 101 3.70 -7.82 6.60
N ARG A 102 3.46 -8.52 5.49
CA ARG A 102 3.97 -8.11 4.18
C ARG A 102 3.43 -6.74 3.77
N THR A 103 2.13 -6.50 3.94
CA THR A 103 1.50 -5.20 3.66
C THR A 103 2.05 -4.11 4.58
N LEU A 104 2.22 -4.41 5.88
CA LEU A 104 2.83 -3.47 6.83
C LEU A 104 4.22 -3.04 6.37
N ARG A 105 5.08 -3.99 5.98
CA ARG A 105 6.45 -3.71 5.49
C ARG A 105 6.43 -2.93 4.17
N HIS A 106 5.49 -3.22 3.26
CA HIS A 106 5.30 -2.47 2.02
C HIS A 106 5.04 -0.98 2.30
N GLU A 107 4.09 -0.70 3.19
CA GLU A 107 3.77 0.69 3.57
C GLU A 107 4.91 1.33 4.38
N LEU A 108 5.59 0.55 5.21
CA LEU A 108 6.75 1.02 5.96
C LEU A 108 7.92 1.38 5.04
N ALA A 109 8.09 0.66 3.91
CA ALA A 109 9.10 1.00 2.91
C ALA A 109 8.87 2.39 2.30
N HIS A 110 7.62 2.82 2.11
CA HIS A 110 7.33 4.20 1.68
C HIS A 110 7.78 5.23 2.72
N ILE A 111 7.51 4.96 4.01
CA ILE A 111 7.93 5.84 5.12
C ILE A 111 9.46 5.90 5.21
N LEU A 112 10.14 4.75 5.18
CA LEU A 112 11.59 4.66 5.29
C LEU A 112 12.30 5.31 4.09
N ALA A 113 11.84 5.06 2.88
CA ALA A 113 12.38 5.67 1.67
C ALA A 113 12.27 7.20 1.71
N GLN A 114 11.11 7.74 2.08
CA GLN A 114 10.92 9.19 2.19
C GLN A 114 11.75 9.79 3.32
N PHE A 115 11.89 9.09 4.46
CA PHE A 115 12.77 9.52 5.56
C PHE A 115 14.21 9.70 5.11
N ARG A 116 14.76 8.73 4.39
CA ARG A 116 16.15 8.74 3.91
C ARG A 116 16.46 9.87 2.94
N VAL A 117 15.50 10.24 2.10
CA VAL A 117 15.68 11.31 1.10
C VAL A 117 15.23 12.68 1.59
N GLY A 118 14.60 12.76 2.75
CA GLY A 118 14.13 14.00 3.35
C GLY A 118 13.00 14.66 2.58
N ARG A 119 13.17 15.94 2.17
CA ARG A 119 12.14 16.72 1.48
C ARG A 119 12.07 16.49 -0.03
N ARG A 120 13.02 15.75 -0.59
CA ARG A 120 13.03 15.47 -2.04
C ARG A 120 11.83 14.61 -2.42
N LYS A 121 11.15 14.98 -3.49
CA LYS A 121 10.08 14.16 -4.07
C LYS A 121 10.69 12.95 -4.77
N ILE A 122 10.21 11.76 -4.45
CA ILE A 122 10.63 10.49 -5.05
C ILE A 122 9.46 9.79 -5.74
N SER A 123 9.78 8.87 -6.63
CA SER A 123 8.76 7.98 -7.23
C SER A 123 8.25 7.00 -6.17
N PRO A 124 6.93 6.80 -6.03
CA PRO A 124 6.38 5.94 -4.99
C PRO A 124 6.99 4.52 -4.92
N HIS A 125 7.29 3.93 -6.08
CA HIS A 125 7.92 2.60 -6.16
C HIS A 125 9.23 2.66 -6.96
N GLY A 126 10.01 3.75 -6.74
CA GLY A 126 11.32 3.95 -7.34
C GLY A 126 12.42 3.16 -6.64
N VAL A 127 13.67 3.47 -7.01
CA VAL A 127 14.84 2.78 -6.46
C VAL A 127 14.98 2.93 -4.95
N GLU A 128 14.59 4.09 -4.40
CA GLU A 128 14.63 4.35 -2.96
C GLU A 128 13.65 3.45 -2.19
N TRP A 129 12.45 3.24 -2.74
CA TRP A 129 11.46 2.32 -2.17
C TRP A 129 11.92 0.86 -2.31
N GLN A 130 12.48 0.46 -3.47
CA GLN A 130 13.00 -0.89 -3.66
C GLN A 130 14.12 -1.20 -2.66
N GLN A 131 15.04 -0.25 -2.43
CA GLN A 131 16.08 -0.43 -1.42
C GLN A 131 15.48 -0.59 -0.02
N ALA A 132 14.48 0.21 0.34
CA ALA A 132 13.78 0.08 1.61
C ALA A 132 13.06 -1.27 1.75
N CYS A 133 12.50 -1.83 0.67
CA CYS A 133 11.92 -3.17 0.66
C CYS A 133 12.98 -4.26 0.95
N ILE A 134 14.17 -4.14 0.36
CA ILE A 134 15.29 -5.07 0.64
C ILE A 134 15.67 -5.03 2.12
N ASP A 135 15.84 -3.83 2.66
CA ASP A 135 16.25 -3.62 4.06
C ASP A 135 15.17 -4.08 5.07
N LEU A 136 13.92 -4.04 4.66
CA LEU A 136 12.78 -4.55 5.44
C LEU A 136 12.50 -6.05 5.22
N GLY A 137 13.32 -6.76 4.45
CA GLY A 137 13.20 -8.21 4.25
C GLY A 137 12.10 -8.64 3.27
N ILE A 138 11.66 -7.74 2.39
CA ILE A 138 10.67 -8.00 1.32
C ILE A 138 11.23 -7.63 -0.06
N ALA A 139 12.44 -8.08 -0.39
CA ALA A 139 13.14 -7.73 -1.63
C ALA A 139 12.37 -8.08 -2.91
N ASP A 140 11.49 -9.09 -2.86
CA ASP A 140 10.65 -9.55 -3.97
C ASP A 140 9.32 -8.79 -4.08
N GLU A 141 9.14 -7.69 -3.31
CA GLU A 141 7.87 -6.99 -3.23
C GLU A 141 7.47 -6.36 -4.56
N LYS A 142 6.18 -6.49 -4.91
CA LYS A 142 5.59 -5.93 -6.12
C LYS A 142 4.90 -4.61 -5.81
N ARG A 143 4.76 -3.76 -6.84
CA ARG A 143 4.05 -2.47 -6.73
C ARG A 143 2.59 -2.59 -6.31
N CYS A 144 1.96 -3.71 -6.67
CA CYS A 144 0.54 -3.96 -6.41
C CYS A 144 0.38 -5.34 -5.80
N HIS A 145 -0.47 -5.43 -4.78
CA HIS A 145 -0.89 -6.71 -4.23
C HIS A 145 -1.86 -7.43 -5.19
N ASN A 146 -1.87 -8.77 -5.13
CA ASN A 146 -2.82 -9.60 -5.87
C ASN A 146 -4.03 -10.02 -5.02
N LEU A 147 -4.28 -9.31 -3.91
CA LEU A 147 -5.40 -9.63 -3.02
C LEU A 147 -6.74 -9.38 -3.73
N PRO A 148 -7.73 -10.28 -3.58
CA PRO A 148 -9.02 -10.20 -4.25
C PRO A 148 -9.95 -9.16 -3.61
N PHE A 149 -9.41 -7.96 -3.33
CA PHE A 149 -10.22 -6.85 -2.87
C PHE A 149 -11.05 -6.34 -4.04
N SER A 150 -12.29 -6.84 -4.15
CA SER A 150 -13.20 -6.42 -5.21
C SER A 150 -13.38 -4.90 -5.13
N ALA A 151 -12.95 -4.20 -6.18
CA ALA A 151 -13.45 -2.88 -6.41
C ALA A 151 -14.97 -2.99 -6.50
N ARG A 152 -15.72 -2.19 -5.74
CA ARG A 152 -17.14 -2.00 -6.06
C ARG A 152 -17.18 -1.56 -7.51
N THR A 153 -17.70 -2.40 -8.38
CA THR A 153 -18.04 -2.01 -9.73
C THR A 153 -19.14 -0.97 -9.62
N SER A 154 -18.75 0.29 -9.54
CA SER A 154 -19.73 1.38 -9.62
C SER A 154 -20.36 1.28 -11.00
N ALA A 155 -21.68 1.11 -11.04
CA ALA A 155 -22.41 1.06 -12.31
C ALA A 155 -22.05 2.29 -13.16
N ALA A 156 -21.81 2.06 -14.43
CA ALA A 156 -21.52 3.15 -15.35
C ALA A 156 -22.75 4.04 -15.48
N ARG A 157 -22.62 5.31 -15.10
CA ARG A 157 -23.70 6.32 -15.22
C ARG A 157 -23.73 7.00 -16.56
N PHE A 158 -22.65 6.94 -17.32
CA PHE A 158 -22.48 7.62 -18.58
C PHE A 158 -21.93 6.64 -19.61
N VAL A 159 -22.50 6.62 -20.80
CA VAL A 159 -21.98 5.84 -21.91
C VAL A 159 -21.59 6.81 -23.01
N TYR A 160 -20.34 6.75 -23.42
CA TYR A 160 -19.82 7.52 -24.54
C TYR A 160 -19.59 6.60 -25.73
N ARG A 161 -19.75 7.10 -26.94
CA ARG A 161 -19.53 6.34 -28.20
C ARG A 161 -18.58 7.09 -29.11
N CYS A 162 -17.67 6.35 -29.72
CA CYS A 162 -16.87 6.89 -30.82
C CYS A 162 -17.75 7.06 -32.10
N PRO A 163 -17.75 8.24 -32.77
CA PRO A 163 -18.53 8.43 -33.94
C PRO A 163 -18.04 7.61 -35.17
N ASN A 164 -16.76 7.25 -35.19
CA ASN A 164 -16.14 6.49 -36.25
C ASN A 164 -16.31 4.97 -36.11
N CYS A 165 -15.72 4.37 -35.06
CA CYS A 165 -15.74 2.91 -34.84
C CYS A 165 -16.96 2.43 -34.04
N ARG A 166 -17.81 3.33 -33.54
CA ARG A 166 -19.02 3.07 -32.76
C ARG A 166 -18.78 2.33 -31.43
N GLN A 167 -17.51 2.12 -31.02
CA GLN A 167 -17.18 1.51 -29.75
C GLN A 167 -17.72 2.34 -28.59
N GLU A 168 -18.28 1.66 -27.60
CA GLU A 168 -18.84 2.27 -26.41
C GLU A 168 -17.82 2.26 -25.25
N PHE A 169 -17.85 3.33 -24.46
CA PHE A 169 -16.96 3.57 -23.33
C PHE A 169 -17.79 3.91 -22.10
N PRO A 170 -18.16 2.90 -21.29
CA PRO A 170 -18.88 3.15 -20.04
C PRO A 170 -17.99 3.91 -19.05
N ARG A 171 -18.57 4.90 -18.37
CA ARG A 171 -17.90 5.75 -17.39
C ARG A 171 -18.76 5.94 -16.14
N VAL A 172 -18.13 5.90 -14.97
CA VAL A 172 -18.80 6.18 -13.69
C VAL A 172 -18.99 7.69 -13.48
N ARG A 173 -18.07 8.49 -14.02
CA ARG A 173 -18.09 9.96 -13.91
C ARG A 173 -18.18 10.59 -15.28
N ARG A 174 -18.84 11.75 -15.35
CA ARG A 174 -18.89 12.55 -16.57
C ARG A 174 -17.48 12.98 -16.99
N VAL A 175 -17.17 12.81 -18.27
CA VAL A 175 -15.91 13.26 -18.84
C VAL A 175 -15.94 14.79 -18.95
N ARG A 176 -15.00 15.45 -18.28
CA ARG A 176 -14.92 16.93 -18.24
C ARG A 176 -14.06 17.52 -19.35
N ARG A 177 -13.09 16.75 -19.86
CA ARG A 177 -12.18 17.18 -20.95
C ARG A 177 -12.56 16.48 -22.24
N ALA A 178 -12.19 17.06 -23.37
CA ALA A 178 -12.34 16.39 -24.65
C ALA A 178 -11.47 15.12 -24.69
N VAL A 179 -12.09 13.96 -24.91
CA VAL A 179 -11.43 12.66 -25.03
C VAL A 179 -11.81 12.07 -26.38
N ALA A 180 -10.83 11.52 -27.10
CA ALA A 180 -11.03 10.85 -28.36
C ALA A 180 -10.80 9.33 -28.23
N CYS A 181 -11.32 8.56 -29.18
CA CYS A 181 -11.10 7.12 -29.26
C CYS A 181 -9.64 6.83 -29.60
N LEU A 182 -8.90 6.24 -28.65
CA LEU A 182 -7.46 5.95 -28.83
C LEU A 182 -7.21 5.03 -30.04
N ALA A 183 -8.03 4.00 -30.24
CA ALA A 183 -7.88 3.08 -31.36
C ALA A 183 -8.00 3.80 -32.73
N CYS A 184 -8.98 4.71 -32.86
CA CYS A 184 -9.13 5.52 -34.06
C CYS A 184 -8.01 6.54 -34.25
N CYS A 185 -7.58 7.18 -33.14
CA CYS A 185 -6.44 8.11 -33.15
C CYS A 185 -5.14 7.39 -33.56
N ASN A 186 -4.88 6.20 -33.04
CA ASN A 186 -3.71 5.39 -33.42
C ASN A 186 -3.75 5.04 -34.91
N LYS A 187 -4.93 4.63 -35.42
CA LYS A 187 -5.07 4.19 -36.79
C LYS A 187 -4.97 5.33 -37.80
N HIS A 188 -5.47 6.53 -37.46
CA HIS A 188 -5.70 7.60 -38.44
C HIS A 188 -4.93 8.90 -38.15
N SER A 189 -4.33 9.04 -36.97
CA SER A 189 -3.73 10.31 -36.53
C SER A 189 -2.44 10.08 -35.72
N GLY A 190 -1.78 8.91 -35.90
CA GLY A 190 -0.50 8.60 -35.23
C GLY A 190 -0.57 8.62 -33.69
N GLY A 191 -1.75 8.40 -33.11
CA GLY A 191 -1.96 8.42 -31.66
C GLY A 191 -2.26 9.79 -31.07
N HIS A 192 -2.20 10.86 -31.87
CA HIS A 192 -2.56 12.20 -31.44
C HIS A 192 -4.07 12.40 -31.33
N PHE A 193 -4.49 13.28 -30.42
CA PHE A 193 -5.89 13.65 -30.30
C PHE A 193 -6.43 14.19 -31.63
N ASP A 194 -7.54 13.61 -32.10
CA ASP A 194 -8.22 14.04 -33.33
C ASP A 194 -9.69 14.32 -32.99
N PRO A 195 -10.18 15.56 -33.23
CA PRO A 195 -11.58 15.94 -32.99
C PRO A 195 -12.62 15.07 -33.69
N ARG A 196 -12.28 14.47 -34.83
CA ARG A 196 -13.17 13.57 -35.60
C ARG A 196 -13.55 12.33 -34.80
N PHE A 197 -12.67 11.88 -33.88
CA PHE A 197 -12.87 10.70 -33.05
C PHE A 197 -13.24 11.06 -31.59
N ARG A 198 -13.62 12.31 -31.33
CA ARG A 198 -14.09 12.77 -30.03
C ARG A 198 -15.30 11.96 -29.59
N LEU A 199 -15.22 11.39 -28.38
CA LEU A 199 -16.29 10.60 -27.80
C LEU A 199 -17.53 11.47 -27.54
N LYS A 200 -18.68 10.98 -27.99
CA LYS A 200 -19.99 11.61 -27.78
C LYS A 200 -20.76 10.89 -26.69
N LEU A 201 -21.37 11.64 -25.79
CA LEU A 201 -22.27 11.07 -24.77
C LEU A 201 -23.53 10.54 -25.46
N LEU A 202 -23.88 9.29 -25.17
CA LEU A 202 -25.13 8.68 -25.68
C LEU A 202 -26.27 8.92 -24.70
N ASN A 203 -26.06 8.50 -23.43
CA ASN A 203 -27.08 8.57 -22.38
C ASN A 203 -26.40 8.85 -21.04
N SER A 204 -27.10 9.57 -20.15
CA SER A 204 -26.89 9.59 -18.72
C SER A 204 -28.05 8.82 -18.09
N CYS A 205 -27.77 7.67 -17.50
CA CYS A 205 -28.75 6.97 -16.68
C CYS A 205 -28.86 7.63 -15.30
#